data_18dbb7ed3b05f5413ff4cd731684a259
#
_entry.id   18dbb7ed3b05f5413ff4cd731684a259
#
_cell.length_a   1.000
_cell.length_b   1.000
_cell.length_c   1.000
_cell.angle_alpha   90.00
_cell.angle_beta   90.00
_cell.angle_gamma   90.00
#
_symmetry.space_group_name_H-M   'P 1'
#
loop_
_entity.id
_entity.type
_entity.pdbx_description
1 polymer ?
#
loop_
_entity_poly.entity_id
_entity_poly.type
_entity_poly.pdbx_seq_one_letter_code
_entity_poly.pdbx_strand_id
1 'polypeptide(L)'
;TRDFNFVKDTCRGFLAIARAEGVEGEEINIASGTEVTMKQTLMKIAEIMDADINWVVDPERIRPSKSEVFRLCGDNTKIETLTDWRPEWSLEEGLRATVDWFRNPDNLAKYKYNVYNR
;
A
#
# COMPACT_ATOMS: atom_id res chain seq x y z
N THR A 1 -10.75 4.14 -4.82
CA THR A 1 -9.54 4.61 -4.13
C THR A 1 -9.04 3.61 -3.12
N ARG A 2 -7.75 3.68 -2.78
CA ARG A 2 -7.10 2.87 -1.75
C ARG A 2 -6.15 3.74 -0.94
N ASP A 3 -5.96 3.37 0.31
CA ASP A 3 -4.89 3.85 1.17
C ASP A 3 -3.71 2.88 1.01
N PHE A 4 -2.60 3.40 0.50
CA PHE A 4 -1.37 2.63 0.32
C PHE A 4 -0.39 2.97 1.42
N ASN A 5 -0.18 2.03 2.30
CA ASN A 5 0.80 2.15 3.37
C ASN A 5 2.11 1.46 2.95
N PHE A 6 3.24 2.14 3.08
CA PHE A 6 4.53 1.53 2.75
C PHE A 6 4.91 0.50 3.81
N VAL A 7 5.49 -0.61 3.36
CA VAL A 7 5.79 -1.76 4.24
C VAL A 7 6.63 -1.40 5.47
N LYS A 8 7.56 -0.44 5.35
CA LYS A 8 8.38 -0.01 6.49
C LYS A 8 7.55 0.72 7.54
N ASP A 9 6.56 1.52 7.15
CA ASP A 9 5.64 2.16 8.08
C ASP A 9 4.74 1.12 8.76
N THR A 10 4.30 0.11 8.03
CA THR A 10 3.56 -1.01 8.61
C THR A 10 4.39 -1.74 9.67
N CYS A 11 5.64 -2.09 9.35
CA CYS A 11 6.54 -2.75 10.30
C CYS A 11 6.82 -1.88 11.55
N ARG A 12 7.04 -0.57 11.36
CA ARG A 12 7.22 0.38 12.46
C ARG A 12 5.96 0.47 13.32
N GLY A 13 4.78 0.44 12.69
CA GLY A 13 3.49 0.43 13.40
C GLY A 13 3.34 -0.79 14.30
N PHE A 14 3.66 -1.99 13.83
CA PHE A 14 3.68 -3.19 14.66
C PHE A 14 4.63 -3.06 15.84
N LEU A 15 5.83 -2.53 15.62
CA LEU A 15 6.81 -2.33 16.69
C LEU A 15 6.36 -1.28 17.70
N ALA A 16 5.71 -0.20 17.26
CA ALA A 16 5.18 0.83 18.13
C ALA A 16 4.06 0.28 19.01
N ILE A 17 3.10 -0.46 18.43
CA ILE A 17 2.01 -1.11 19.16
C ILE A 17 2.57 -2.12 20.19
N ALA A 18 3.56 -2.93 19.80
CA ALA A 18 4.17 -3.93 20.68
C ALA A 18 4.92 -3.34 21.90
N ARG A 19 5.29 -2.06 21.82
CA ARG A 19 5.97 -1.33 22.91
C ARG A 19 5.04 -0.44 23.72
N ALA A 20 3.84 -0.18 23.20
CA ALA A 20 2.87 0.68 23.90
C ALA A 20 2.28 -0.06 25.11
N GLU A 21 2.02 0.69 26.17
CA GLU A 21 1.36 0.19 27.36
C GLU A 21 -0.16 0.42 27.26
N GLY A 22 -0.94 -0.51 27.79
CA GLY A 22 -2.40 -0.37 27.88
C GLY A 22 -3.14 -0.48 26.56
N VAL A 23 -2.54 -1.17 25.57
CA VAL A 23 -3.15 -1.42 24.26
C VAL A 23 -3.62 -2.87 24.07
N GLU A 24 -3.52 -3.68 25.12
CA GLU A 24 -3.91 -5.09 25.08
C GLU A 24 -5.42 -5.23 24.81
N GLY A 25 -5.75 -5.99 23.78
CA GLY A 25 -7.13 -6.20 23.36
C GLY A 25 -7.70 -5.08 22.47
N GLU A 26 -6.92 -4.05 22.16
CA GLU A 26 -7.34 -2.96 21.29
C GLU A 26 -7.17 -3.32 19.80
N GLU A 27 -8.16 -2.95 18.99
CA GLU A 27 -8.05 -2.99 17.53
C GLU A 27 -7.46 -1.67 17.03
N ILE A 28 -6.27 -1.73 16.42
CA ILE A 28 -5.52 -0.55 16.01
C ILE A 28 -5.16 -0.65 14.53
N ASN A 29 -5.61 0.32 13.73
CA ASN A 29 -5.25 0.42 12.31
C ASN A 29 -3.86 1.05 12.15
N ILE A 30 -3.10 0.50 11.20
CA ILE A 30 -1.87 1.11 10.68
C ILE A 30 -2.16 1.53 9.24
N ALA A 31 -2.30 2.83 9.00
CA ALA A 31 -2.71 3.37 7.71
C ALA A 31 -2.01 4.70 7.43
N SER A 32 -1.96 5.12 6.16
CA SER A 32 -1.40 6.44 5.82
C SER A 32 -2.39 7.58 6.09
N GLY A 33 -3.68 7.26 6.18
CA GLY A 33 -4.74 8.26 6.28
C GLY A 33 -5.00 9.02 4.98
N THR A 34 -4.41 8.58 3.87
CA THR A 34 -4.50 9.24 2.57
C THR A 34 -4.97 8.25 1.51
N GLU A 35 -5.98 8.64 0.73
CA GLU A 35 -6.49 7.79 -0.34
C GLU A 35 -6.09 8.32 -1.72
N VAL A 36 -5.77 7.40 -2.63
CA VAL A 36 -5.48 7.69 -4.03
C VAL A 36 -6.21 6.71 -4.95
N THR A 37 -6.52 7.13 -6.16
CA THR A 37 -7.11 6.24 -7.16
C THR A 37 -6.07 5.27 -7.71
N MET A 38 -6.52 4.07 -8.14
CA MET A 38 -5.65 3.12 -8.83
C MET A 38 -5.00 3.74 -10.07
N LYS A 39 -5.73 4.62 -10.78
CA LYS A 39 -5.21 5.35 -11.94
C LYS A 39 -4.04 6.25 -11.55
N GLN A 40 -4.20 7.07 -10.50
CA GLN A 40 -3.12 7.96 -10.03
C GLN A 40 -1.88 7.18 -9.61
N THR A 41 -2.08 6.06 -8.90
CA THR A 41 -0.98 5.16 -8.50
C THR A 41 -0.24 4.60 -9.72
N LEU A 42 -0.97 4.10 -10.73
CA LEU A 42 -0.39 3.58 -11.96
C LEU A 42 0.41 4.65 -12.72
N MET A 43 -0.17 5.85 -12.88
CA MET A 43 0.51 6.97 -13.54
C MET A 43 1.78 7.39 -12.80
N LYS A 44 1.75 7.37 -11.45
CA LYS A 44 2.92 7.69 -10.65
C LYS A 44 4.02 6.63 -10.80
N ILE A 45 3.67 5.35 -10.87
CA ILE A 45 4.63 4.27 -11.13
C ILE A 45 5.26 4.45 -12.52
N ALA A 46 4.47 4.74 -13.55
CA ALA A 46 4.96 4.97 -14.90
C ALA A 46 5.95 6.15 -14.96
N GLU A 47 5.62 7.26 -14.30
CA GLU A 47 6.50 8.42 -14.15
C GLU A 47 7.84 8.05 -13.48
N ILE A 48 7.80 7.31 -12.36
CA ILE A 48 9.01 6.87 -11.64
C ILE A 48 9.88 5.95 -12.49
N MET A 49 9.26 5.15 -13.34
CA MET A 49 9.94 4.20 -14.22
C MET A 49 10.40 4.81 -15.54
N ASP A 50 10.01 6.04 -15.84
CA ASP A 50 10.18 6.69 -17.15
C ASP A 50 9.66 5.77 -18.27
N ALA A 51 8.44 5.25 -18.11
CA ALA A 51 7.85 4.26 -18.99
C ALA A 51 6.51 4.73 -19.58
N ASP A 52 6.38 4.58 -20.89
CA ASP A 52 5.08 4.66 -21.54
C ASP A 52 4.27 3.41 -21.21
N ILE A 53 3.05 3.62 -20.72
CA ILE A 53 2.15 2.53 -20.36
C ILE A 53 0.91 2.54 -21.26
N ASN A 54 0.56 1.35 -21.73
CA ASN A 54 -0.75 1.08 -22.32
C ASN A 54 -1.50 0.12 -21.39
N TRP A 55 -2.59 0.59 -20.77
CA TRP A 55 -3.37 -0.23 -19.87
C TRP A 55 -4.54 -0.89 -20.58
N VAL A 56 -4.69 -2.15 -20.32
CA VAL A 56 -5.78 -2.97 -20.86
C VAL A 56 -6.64 -3.43 -19.68
N VAL A 57 -7.96 -3.29 -19.86
CA VAL A 57 -8.90 -3.85 -18.89
C VAL A 57 -9.01 -5.35 -19.12
N ASP A 58 -8.67 -6.13 -18.11
CA ASP A 58 -8.83 -7.59 -18.14
C ASP A 58 -10.22 -7.96 -17.61
N PRO A 59 -11.12 -8.50 -18.47
CA PRO A 59 -12.47 -8.86 -18.04
C PRO A 59 -12.53 -9.89 -16.90
N GLU A 60 -11.52 -10.78 -16.81
CA GLU A 60 -11.45 -11.81 -15.75
C GLU A 60 -11.16 -11.20 -14.37
N ARG A 61 -10.61 -9.97 -14.34
CA ARG A 61 -10.28 -9.25 -13.10
C ARG A 61 -11.34 -8.24 -12.67
N ILE A 62 -12.42 -8.09 -13.46
CA ILE A 62 -13.53 -7.22 -13.08
C ILE A 62 -14.34 -7.91 -11.98
N ARG A 63 -14.39 -7.29 -10.82
CA ARG A 63 -15.23 -7.78 -9.72
C ARG A 63 -16.71 -7.46 -9.97
N PRO A 64 -17.63 -8.33 -9.51
CA PRO A 64 -19.05 -7.98 -9.51
C PRO A 64 -19.28 -6.68 -8.77
N SER A 65 -20.13 -5.80 -9.29
CA SER A 65 -20.38 -4.45 -8.74
C SER A 65 -20.81 -4.45 -7.26
N LYS A 66 -21.48 -5.52 -6.80
CA LYS A 66 -21.90 -5.68 -5.39
C LYS A 66 -20.76 -6.01 -4.43
N SER A 67 -19.60 -6.47 -4.93
CA SER A 67 -18.40 -6.80 -4.14
C SER A 67 -17.27 -5.79 -4.32
N GLU A 68 -17.48 -4.74 -5.13
CA GLU A 68 -16.45 -3.71 -5.37
C GLU A 68 -16.43 -2.70 -4.23
N VAL A 69 -15.27 -2.52 -3.64
CA VAL A 69 -15.02 -1.47 -2.65
C VAL A 69 -14.50 -0.24 -3.38
N PHE A 70 -15.35 0.78 -3.55
CA PHE A 70 -14.99 2.00 -4.29
C PHE A 70 -13.98 2.87 -3.54
N ARG A 71 -14.10 2.96 -2.22
CA ARG A 71 -13.22 3.76 -1.37
C ARG A 71 -12.75 2.95 -0.19
N LEU A 72 -11.46 3.03 0.11
CA LEU A 72 -10.85 2.49 1.31
C LEU A 72 -9.76 3.47 1.77
N CYS A 73 -10.00 4.08 2.94
CA CYS A 73 -9.04 4.93 3.63
C CYS A 73 -9.01 4.49 5.09
N GLY A 74 -7.84 4.20 5.61
CA GLY A 74 -7.70 3.79 7.00
C GLY A 74 -7.70 5.01 7.92
N ASP A 75 -8.32 4.87 9.10
CA ASP A 75 -8.23 5.85 10.18
C ASP A 75 -7.05 5.46 11.08
N ASN A 76 -6.02 6.30 11.11
CA ASN A 76 -4.81 6.12 11.89
C ASN A 76 -4.82 6.92 13.21
N THR A 77 -5.91 7.58 13.55
CA THR A 77 -6.02 8.42 14.75
C THR A 77 -5.67 7.65 16.02
N LYS A 78 -6.11 6.39 16.11
CA LYS A 78 -5.91 5.57 17.31
C LYS A 78 -4.44 5.21 17.53
N ILE A 79 -3.71 4.78 16.51
CA ILE A 79 -2.27 4.50 16.62
C ILE A 79 -1.49 5.77 16.95
N GLU A 80 -1.86 6.90 16.36
CA GLU A 80 -1.23 8.19 16.62
C GLU A 80 -1.49 8.72 18.03
N THR A 81 -2.60 8.34 18.63
CA THR A 81 -2.95 8.74 19.99
C THR A 81 -2.27 7.86 21.05
N LEU A 82 -2.21 6.54 20.79
CA LEU A 82 -1.73 5.54 21.74
C LEU A 82 -0.22 5.28 21.65
N THR A 83 0.42 5.76 20.57
CA THR A 83 1.85 5.55 20.32
C THR A 83 2.50 6.81 19.75
N ASP A 84 3.81 6.80 19.62
CA ASP A 84 4.60 7.83 18.93
C ASP A 84 4.69 7.58 17.41
N TRP A 85 4.00 6.55 16.89
CA TRP A 85 4.03 6.22 15.47
C TRP A 85 3.35 7.29 14.63
N ARG A 86 3.97 7.60 13.50
CA ARG A 86 3.44 8.44 12.42
C ARG A 86 3.89 7.84 11.09
N PRO A 87 3.12 8.00 9.99
CA PRO A 87 3.61 7.64 8.68
C PRO A 87 4.81 8.54 8.31
N GLU A 88 5.92 7.92 7.90
CA GLU A 88 7.14 8.62 7.51
C GLU A 88 7.35 8.63 5.99
N TRP A 89 6.69 7.72 5.29
CA TRP A 89 6.85 7.55 3.86
C TRP A 89 5.66 8.13 3.10
N SER A 90 5.92 9.08 2.21
CA SER A 90 4.94 9.48 1.21
C SER A 90 4.67 8.35 0.22
N LEU A 91 3.54 8.42 -0.49
CA LEU A 91 3.22 7.47 -1.57
C LEU A 91 4.35 7.40 -2.60
N GLU A 92 4.90 8.55 -3.01
CA GLU A 92 5.96 8.60 -4.02
C GLU A 92 7.25 7.94 -3.54
N GLU A 93 7.68 8.22 -2.33
CA GLU A 93 8.88 7.61 -1.75
C GLU A 93 8.74 6.09 -1.62
N GLY A 94 7.58 5.63 -1.14
CA GLY A 94 7.26 4.20 -1.03
C GLY A 94 7.23 3.50 -2.39
N LEU A 95 6.60 4.13 -3.40
CA LEU A 95 6.58 3.60 -4.77
C LEU A 95 7.98 3.55 -5.38
N ARG A 96 8.78 4.62 -5.22
CA ARG A 96 10.16 4.67 -5.72
C ARG A 96 11.01 3.57 -5.11
N ALA A 97 10.98 3.40 -3.80
CA ALA A 97 11.68 2.33 -3.11
C ALA A 97 11.21 0.93 -3.58
N THR A 98 9.93 0.77 -3.87
CA THR A 98 9.36 -0.48 -4.39
C THR A 98 9.84 -0.76 -5.81
N VAL A 99 9.84 0.25 -6.69
CA VAL A 99 10.37 0.13 -8.06
C VAL A 99 11.85 -0.25 -8.03
N ASP A 100 12.65 0.40 -7.19
CA ASP A 100 14.08 0.10 -7.07
C ASP A 100 14.32 -1.34 -6.56
N TRP A 101 13.48 -1.82 -5.65
CA TRP A 101 13.54 -3.20 -5.20
C TRP A 101 13.26 -4.20 -6.33
N PHE A 102 12.25 -3.92 -7.18
CA PHE A 102 11.91 -4.77 -8.33
C PHE A 102 12.91 -4.66 -9.50
N ARG A 103 13.69 -3.59 -9.59
CA ARG A 103 14.78 -3.48 -10.58
C ARG A 103 15.89 -4.52 -10.37
N ASN A 104 15.99 -5.10 -9.18
CA ASN A 104 16.87 -6.24 -8.95
C ASN A 104 16.23 -7.52 -9.57
N PRO A 105 16.90 -8.18 -10.55
CA PRO A 105 16.37 -9.37 -11.22
C PRO A 105 16.04 -10.52 -10.26
N ASP A 106 16.84 -10.70 -9.20
CA ASP A 106 16.62 -11.76 -8.20
C ASP A 106 15.30 -11.54 -7.41
N ASN A 107 14.92 -10.29 -7.22
CA ASN A 107 13.66 -9.95 -6.58
C ASN A 107 12.50 -10.14 -7.55
N LEU A 108 12.64 -9.67 -8.78
CA LEU A 108 11.61 -9.81 -9.83
C LEU A 108 11.30 -11.29 -10.11
N ALA A 109 12.32 -12.16 -10.16
CA ALA A 109 12.17 -13.59 -10.41
C ALA A 109 11.32 -14.34 -9.38
N LYS A 110 11.12 -13.76 -8.18
CA LYS A 110 10.26 -14.33 -7.14
C LYS A 110 8.76 -14.16 -7.43
N TYR A 111 8.40 -13.30 -8.41
CA TYR A 111 7.01 -12.96 -8.73
C TYR A 111 6.57 -13.60 -10.05
N LYS A 112 5.40 -14.22 -10.03
CA LYS A 112 4.76 -14.81 -11.21
C LYS A 112 3.79 -13.81 -11.80
N TYR A 113 4.30 -12.86 -12.61
CA TYR A 113 3.49 -11.78 -13.20
C TYR A 113 2.42 -12.28 -14.20
N ASN A 114 2.62 -13.48 -14.78
CA ASN A 114 1.75 -14.10 -15.77
C ASN A 114 0.69 -15.04 -15.18
N VAL A 115 0.65 -15.19 -13.87
CA VAL A 115 -0.33 -16.05 -13.19
C VAL A 115 -1.19 -15.21 -12.27
N TYR A 116 -2.50 -15.20 -12.51
CA TYR A 116 -3.46 -14.62 -11.59
C TYR A 116 -3.71 -15.62 -10.44
N ASN A 117 -3.22 -15.30 -9.25
CA ASN A 117 -3.52 -16.08 -8.05
C ASN A 117 -4.93 -15.70 -7.56
N ARG A 118 -5.85 -16.65 -7.61
CA ARG A 118 -7.21 -16.53 -7.05
C ARG A 118 -7.20 -16.84 -5.57
#